data_350c93849d8ba9df1a8b9873ed660cf4
#
_entry.id   350c93849d8ba9df1a8b9873ed660cf4
#
_cell.length_a   1.000
_cell.length_b   1.000
_cell.length_c   1.000
_cell.angle_alpha   90.00
_cell.angle_beta   90.00
_cell.angle_gamma   90.00
#
_symmetry.space_group_name_H-M   'P 1'
#
loop_
_entity.id
_entity.type
_entity.pdbx_description
1 polymer ?
#
loop_
_entity_poly.entity_id
_entity_poly.type
_entity_poly.pdbx_seq_one_letter_code
_entity_poly.pdbx_strand_id
1 'polypeptide(L)'
;AVDSSACRAHEPTPLELAKQRSAIDPLRVPGLYSELFHGRLSDSSAAMSVGGMRLRRHKQFDHTDSGLSGFVLLDDATGHALMVFKGMDRPFAERGSWAGVFTDLGVVLAAKFGTGNSQLPRADDAYTEALCEEAVKSIELVGYSMGSQIANYLAVKYGAHAVVFGDMGLDAALLKIHARGNLEAARKEARDHIVSLSLSGDLVVKAFGVGEVVGTVVNLPGGLNGVFHQPEFYADAANAAIRNRDGVRGRDGERTGQAGT
;
A
#
# COMPACT_ATOMS: atom_id res chain seq x y z
N ALA A 1 24.22 -15.65 6.19
CA ALA A 1 23.26 -15.76 5.09
C ALA A 1 22.29 -16.88 5.45
N VAL A 2 21.03 -16.54 5.69
CA VAL A 2 19.96 -17.53 5.92
C VAL A 2 19.68 -18.17 4.57
N ASP A 3 19.64 -19.50 4.53
CA ASP A 3 19.32 -20.22 3.30
C ASP A 3 17.85 -19.95 2.92
N SER A 4 17.65 -19.01 2.01
CA SER A 4 16.34 -18.62 1.50
C SER A 4 15.59 -19.76 0.78
N SER A 5 16.27 -20.87 0.49
CA SER A 5 15.66 -22.02 -0.21
C SER A 5 14.71 -22.80 0.71
N ALA A 6 14.98 -22.86 2.01
CA ALA A 6 14.13 -23.54 2.99
C ALA A 6 12.81 -22.82 3.26
N CYS A 7 12.80 -21.47 3.17
CA CYS A 7 11.60 -20.67 3.35
C CYS A 7 10.70 -20.63 2.10
N ARG A 8 11.25 -20.79 0.91
CA ARG A 8 10.47 -20.90 -0.35
C ARG A 8 9.59 -22.16 -0.40
N ALA A 9 9.81 -23.13 0.47
CA ALA A 9 9.02 -24.37 0.51
C ALA A 9 7.66 -24.20 1.21
N HIS A 10 7.45 -23.09 1.91
CA HIS A 10 6.17 -22.79 2.55
C HIS A 10 5.45 -21.68 1.81
N GLU A 11 4.93 -21.99 0.61
CA GLU A 11 3.86 -21.18 0.05
C GLU A 11 2.65 -21.33 0.99
N PRO A 12 2.19 -20.26 1.65
CA PRO A 12 1.03 -20.37 2.54
C PRO A 12 -0.15 -20.90 1.74
N THR A 13 -0.84 -21.88 2.31
CA THR A 13 -2.02 -22.43 1.66
C THR A 13 -3.11 -21.36 1.52
N PRO A 14 -3.98 -21.43 0.51
CA PRO A 14 -5.11 -20.50 0.37
C PRO A 14 -5.96 -20.39 1.65
N LEU A 15 -5.99 -21.44 2.47
CA LEU A 15 -6.72 -21.46 3.74
C LEU A 15 -5.99 -20.67 4.85
N GLU A 16 -4.67 -20.65 4.86
CA GLU A 16 -3.87 -19.84 5.78
C GLU A 16 -3.96 -18.36 5.42
N LEU A 17 -3.97 -18.05 4.11
CA LEU A 17 -4.20 -16.70 3.59
C LEU A 17 -5.61 -16.18 3.90
N ALA A 18 -6.64 -17.02 3.76
CA ALA A 18 -8.02 -16.63 4.05
C ALA A 18 -8.29 -16.32 5.54
N LYS A 19 -7.41 -16.71 6.45
CA LYS A 19 -7.49 -16.38 7.88
C LYS A 19 -6.89 -15.02 8.23
N GLN A 20 -6.11 -14.43 7.35
CA GLN A 20 -5.51 -13.11 7.56
C GLN A 20 -6.56 -12.05 7.19
N ARG A 21 -7.26 -11.53 8.18
CA ARG A 21 -8.01 -10.27 8.01
C ARG A 21 -7.02 -9.12 8.05
N SER A 22 -7.26 -8.09 7.23
CA SER A 22 -6.50 -6.84 7.37
C SER A 22 -6.48 -6.40 8.82
N ALA A 23 -5.30 -6.23 9.38
CA ALA A 23 -5.11 -5.85 10.78
C ALA A 23 -5.19 -4.33 10.96
N ILE A 24 -5.01 -3.56 9.87
CA ILE A 24 -5.01 -2.10 9.90
C ILE A 24 -6.29 -1.53 9.28
N ASP A 25 -6.85 -0.48 9.90
CA ASP A 25 -7.90 0.34 9.26
C ASP A 25 -7.29 1.05 8.02
N PRO A 26 -7.76 0.75 6.80
CA PRO A 26 -7.19 1.31 5.58
C PRO A 26 -7.09 2.84 5.59
N LEU A 27 -8.03 3.52 6.24
CA LEU A 27 -8.03 4.99 6.32
C LEU A 27 -6.87 5.56 7.16
N ARG A 28 -6.20 4.75 7.97
CA ARG A 28 -5.04 5.19 8.76
C ARG A 28 -3.71 5.08 8.01
N VAL A 29 -3.69 4.32 6.92
CA VAL A 29 -2.47 4.01 6.15
C VAL A 29 -1.84 5.24 5.50
N PRO A 30 -2.57 6.19 4.86
CA PRO A 30 -1.94 7.36 4.28
C PRO A 30 -1.24 8.25 5.32
N GLY A 31 -1.82 8.39 6.52
CA GLY A 31 -1.18 9.11 7.62
C GLY A 31 0.11 8.45 8.09
N LEU A 32 0.08 7.12 8.28
CA LEU A 32 1.26 6.33 8.60
C LEU A 32 2.36 6.51 7.55
N TYR A 33 2.03 6.40 6.27
CA TYR A 33 2.98 6.59 5.18
C TYR A 33 3.59 7.99 5.18
N SER A 34 2.77 9.03 5.33
CA SER A 34 3.24 10.41 5.38
C SER A 34 4.22 10.63 6.54
N GLU A 35 3.96 10.07 7.71
CA GLU A 35 4.88 10.13 8.85
C GLU A 35 6.21 9.40 8.59
N LEU A 36 6.17 8.25 7.91
CA LEU A 36 7.37 7.47 7.58
C LEU A 36 8.32 8.19 6.60
N PHE A 37 7.77 8.79 5.56
CA PHE A 37 8.58 9.30 4.45
C PHE A 37 8.77 10.82 4.46
N HIS A 38 7.89 11.55 5.14
CA HIS A 38 7.89 13.02 5.17
C HIS A 38 7.87 13.61 6.57
N GLY A 39 7.70 12.78 7.59
CA GLY A 39 7.59 13.20 8.98
C GLY A 39 8.85 13.06 9.80
N ARG A 40 8.68 13.17 11.12
CA ARG A 40 9.72 13.21 12.14
C ARG A 40 10.37 11.86 12.46
N LEU A 41 9.99 10.78 11.76
CA LEU A 41 10.47 9.43 12.03
C LEU A 41 11.81 9.11 11.34
N SER A 42 12.71 10.07 11.31
CA SER A 42 14.12 9.83 11.02
C SER A 42 14.79 8.96 12.11
N ASP A 43 14.22 8.91 13.31
CA ASP A 43 14.72 8.10 14.42
C ASP A 43 14.17 6.67 14.33
N SER A 44 15.09 5.71 14.16
CA SER A 44 14.78 4.28 14.05
C SER A 44 14.18 3.68 15.34
N SER A 45 14.27 4.39 16.47
CA SER A 45 13.77 3.94 17.78
C SER A 45 12.31 4.31 18.05
N ALA A 46 11.73 5.23 17.28
CA ALA A 46 10.37 5.69 17.50
C ALA A 46 9.34 4.64 17.06
N ALA A 47 8.51 4.18 18.01
CA ALA A 47 7.37 3.33 17.70
C ALA A 47 6.15 4.20 17.35
N MET A 48 5.38 3.77 16.35
CA MET A 48 4.14 4.42 15.93
C MET A 48 2.92 3.64 16.41
N SER A 49 1.90 4.35 16.86
CA SER A 49 0.62 3.72 17.21
C SER A 49 -0.39 3.91 16.08
N VAL A 50 -0.82 2.83 15.46
CA VAL A 50 -1.79 2.86 14.36
C VAL A 50 -2.83 1.77 14.58
N GLY A 51 -4.10 2.16 14.70
CA GLY A 51 -5.19 1.20 14.83
C GLY A 51 -5.11 0.25 16.04
N GLY A 52 -4.40 0.65 17.10
CA GLY A 52 -4.17 -0.18 18.30
C GLY A 52 -2.88 -1.02 18.23
N MET A 53 -2.20 -1.08 17.10
CA MET A 53 -0.89 -1.70 16.96
C MET A 53 0.22 -0.72 17.32
N ARG A 54 1.29 -1.23 17.90
CA ARG A 54 2.51 -0.47 18.18
C ARG A 54 3.63 -0.92 17.24
N LEU A 55 3.70 -0.24 16.11
CA LEU A 55 4.64 -0.56 15.05
C LEU A 55 6.00 0.09 15.30
N ARG A 56 7.06 -0.69 15.24
CA ARG A 56 8.43 -0.17 15.19
C ARG A 56 9.04 -0.44 13.81
N ARG A 57 10.02 0.37 13.42
CA ARG A 57 10.83 0.07 12.24
C ARG A 57 11.68 -1.17 12.53
N HIS A 58 11.41 -2.25 11.80
CA HIS A 58 12.12 -3.52 11.93
C HIS A 58 13.26 -3.60 10.93
N LYS A 59 12.98 -3.27 9.67
CA LYS A 59 13.96 -3.32 8.58
C LYS A 59 13.70 -2.19 7.58
N GLN A 60 14.76 -1.67 7.00
CA GLN A 60 14.71 -0.84 5.81
C GLN A 60 15.34 -1.61 4.66
N PHE A 61 14.74 -1.54 3.49
CA PHE A 61 15.33 -2.02 2.25
C PHE A 61 15.48 -0.86 1.27
N ASP A 62 16.63 -0.82 0.61
CA ASP A 62 16.96 0.19 -0.38
C ASP A 62 17.86 -0.42 -1.44
N HIS A 63 17.27 -0.70 -2.60
CA HIS A 63 17.94 -1.31 -3.74
C HIS A 63 18.22 -0.25 -4.80
N THR A 64 19.38 0.38 -4.72
CA THR A 64 19.79 1.48 -5.59
C THR A 64 19.88 1.07 -7.08
N ASP A 65 20.11 -0.21 -7.34
CA ASP A 65 20.16 -0.78 -8.69
C ASP A 65 18.79 -0.79 -9.40
N SER A 66 17.71 -0.96 -8.64
CA SER A 66 16.32 -0.97 -9.15
C SER A 66 15.51 0.26 -8.74
N GLY A 67 15.97 1.01 -7.74
CA GLY A 67 15.25 2.12 -7.12
C GLY A 67 14.10 1.65 -6.22
N LEU A 68 14.05 0.36 -5.85
CA LEU A 68 13.11 -0.15 -4.87
C LEU A 68 13.54 0.28 -3.47
N SER A 69 12.66 0.97 -2.74
CA SER A 69 12.91 1.29 -1.34
C SER A 69 11.64 1.21 -0.49
N GLY A 70 11.82 0.98 0.81
CA GLY A 70 10.71 0.87 1.74
C GLY A 70 11.12 0.42 3.13
N PHE A 71 10.11 0.06 3.92
CA PHE A 71 10.28 -0.37 5.31
C PHE A 71 9.46 -1.60 5.62
N VAL A 72 9.98 -2.43 6.51
CA VAL A 72 9.19 -3.41 7.24
C VAL A 72 8.99 -2.84 8.65
N LEU A 73 7.73 -2.62 9.02
CA LEU A 73 7.32 -2.21 10.36
C LEU A 73 6.76 -3.45 11.05
N LEU A 74 7.10 -3.65 12.32
CA LEU A 74 6.67 -4.83 13.08
C LEU A 74 5.96 -4.41 14.37
N ASP A 75 4.83 -5.03 14.62
CA ASP A 75 4.19 -5.06 15.92
C ASP A 75 4.73 -6.26 16.71
N ASP A 76 5.62 -5.99 17.67
CA ASP A 76 6.27 -7.03 18.46
C ASP A 76 5.29 -7.85 19.32
N ALA A 77 4.10 -7.30 19.62
CA ALA A 77 3.12 -7.99 20.43
C ALA A 77 2.41 -9.12 19.66
N THR A 78 2.18 -8.92 18.36
CA THR A 78 1.43 -9.86 17.52
C THR A 78 2.30 -10.58 16.49
N GLY A 79 3.47 -10.04 16.17
CA GLY A 79 4.30 -10.48 15.05
C GLY A 79 3.72 -10.04 13.69
N HIS A 80 2.73 -9.15 13.68
CA HIS A 80 2.19 -8.60 12.43
C HIS A 80 3.12 -7.53 11.87
N ALA A 81 3.46 -7.65 10.59
CA ALA A 81 4.31 -6.72 9.89
C ALA A 81 3.54 -5.94 8.82
N LEU A 82 3.88 -4.66 8.66
CA LEU A 82 3.50 -3.87 7.49
C LEU A 82 4.73 -3.69 6.61
N MET A 83 4.65 -4.14 5.37
CA MET A 83 5.69 -3.89 4.38
C MET A 83 5.28 -2.73 3.50
N VAL A 84 5.99 -1.60 3.65
CA VAL A 84 5.64 -0.31 3.06
C VAL A 84 6.56 0.00 1.91
N PHE A 85 6.01 0.11 0.70
CA PHE A 85 6.75 0.44 -0.52
C PHE A 85 6.65 1.93 -0.82
N LYS A 86 7.81 2.54 -1.01
CA LYS A 86 7.93 3.97 -1.33
C LYS A 86 7.47 4.23 -2.76
N GLY A 87 6.77 5.33 -2.97
CA GLY A 87 6.60 5.93 -4.29
C GLY A 87 7.90 6.53 -4.80
N MET A 88 7.88 7.11 -6.00
CA MET A 88 9.04 7.85 -6.50
C MET A 88 9.38 9.01 -5.59
N ASP A 89 10.68 9.24 -5.37
CA ASP A 89 11.14 10.47 -4.74
C ASP A 89 10.70 11.68 -5.56
N ARG A 90 10.47 12.80 -4.89
CA ARG A 90 10.06 14.07 -5.50
C ARG A 90 11.22 14.73 -6.30
N PRO A 91 11.62 14.28 -7.48
CA PRO A 91 12.58 15.05 -8.28
C PRO A 91 11.93 16.29 -8.89
N PHE A 92 10.60 16.46 -8.70
CA PHE A 92 9.78 17.38 -9.48
C PHE A 92 9.36 18.67 -8.77
N ALA A 93 9.47 18.72 -7.43
CA ALA A 93 9.11 19.92 -6.68
C ALA A 93 10.04 21.12 -6.93
N GLU A 94 11.26 20.85 -7.39
CA GLU A 94 12.29 21.90 -7.59
C GLU A 94 12.31 22.50 -9.02
N ARG A 95 11.66 21.92 -10.00
CA ARG A 95 11.77 22.31 -11.41
C ARG A 95 10.64 23.17 -11.98
N GLY A 96 9.86 23.83 -11.18
CA GLY A 96 9.02 25.01 -11.58
C GLY A 96 8.10 24.93 -12.81
N SER A 97 8.07 23.83 -13.58
CA SER A 97 7.25 23.67 -14.78
C SER A 97 6.51 22.31 -14.79
N TRP A 98 5.21 22.36 -14.59
CA TRP A 98 4.36 21.17 -14.59
C TRP A 98 4.33 20.44 -15.93
N ALA A 99 4.48 21.13 -17.06
CA ALA A 99 4.48 20.51 -18.38
C ALA A 99 5.69 19.61 -18.62
N GLY A 100 6.89 20.03 -18.18
CA GLY A 100 8.09 19.19 -18.22
C GLY A 100 7.99 18.00 -17.26
N VAL A 101 7.42 18.23 -16.07
CA VAL A 101 7.14 17.17 -15.07
C VAL A 101 6.26 16.06 -15.66
N PHE A 102 5.17 16.43 -16.33
CA PHE A 102 4.26 15.43 -16.91
C PHE A 102 4.90 14.64 -18.06
N THR A 103 5.76 15.27 -18.86
CA THR A 103 6.45 14.59 -19.96
C THR A 103 7.51 13.62 -19.41
N ASP A 104 8.35 14.07 -18.48
CA ASP A 104 9.40 13.26 -17.87
C ASP A 104 8.81 12.11 -17.03
N LEU A 105 7.73 12.40 -16.28
CA LEU A 105 7.01 11.38 -15.50
C LEU A 105 6.41 10.32 -16.42
N GLY A 106 5.78 10.69 -17.52
CA GLY A 106 5.22 9.75 -18.49
C GLY A 106 6.25 8.80 -19.07
N VAL A 107 7.42 9.31 -19.43
CA VAL A 107 8.54 8.50 -19.96
C VAL A 107 9.11 7.57 -18.88
N VAL A 108 9.34 8.07 -17.68
CA VAL A 108 9.87 7.28 -16.55
C VAL A 108 8.88 6.22 -16.12
N LEU A 109 7.58 6.55 -16.06
CA LEU A 109 6.54 5.60 -15.73
C LEU A 109 6.43 4.50 -16.80
N ALA A 110 6.36 4.85 -18.08
CA ALA A 110 6.31 3.88 -19.16
C ALA A 110 7.50 2.91 -19.17
N ALA A 111 8.70 3.39 -18.80
CA ALA A 111 9.90 2.56 -18.72
C ALA A 111 9.95 1.66 -17.47
N LYS A 112 9.26 2.01 -16.39
CA LYS A 112 9.31 1.30 -15.11
C LYS A 112 8.10 0.39 -14.84
N PHE A 113 7.02 0.53 -15.61
CA PHE A 113 5.79 -0.23 -15.42
C PHE A 113 5.69 -1.39 -16.40
N GLY A 114 5.24 -2.54 -15.92
CA GLY A 114 5.02 -3.74 -16.72
C GLY A 114 5.95 -4.90 -16.35
N THR A 115 5.94 -5.94 -17.17
CA THR A 115 6.71 -7.17 -16.94
C THR A 115 8.23 -6.97 -16.94
N GLY A 116 8.73 -5.86 -17.48
CA GLY A 116 10.14 -5.46 -17.47
C GLY A 116 10.57 -4.65 -16.25
N ASN A 117 9.68 -4.43 -15.27
CA ASN A 117 10.01 -3.66 -14.07
C ASN A 117 11.03 -4.41 -13.19
N SER A 118 12.26 -3.87 -13.13
CA SER A 118 13.37 -4.44 -12.34
C SER A 118 13.13 -4.43 -10.83
N GLN A 119 12.12 -3.69 -10.35
CA GLN A 119 11.77 -3.63 -8.93
C GLN A 119 11.00 -4.88 -8.47
N LEU A 120 10.22 -5.51 -9.37
CA LEU A 120 9.37 -6.65 -9.01
C LEU A 120 10.15 -7.85 -8.48
N PRO A 121 11.25 -8.32 -9.12
CA PRO A 121 12.06 -9.39 -8.56
C PRO A 121 12.67 -9.04 -7.20
N ARG A 122 13.12 -7.78 -7.03
CA ARG A 122 13.67 -7.32 -5.74
C ARG A 122 12.61 -7.22 -4.64
N ALA A 123 11.40 -6.79 -5.00
CA ALA A 123 10.28 -6.77 -4.07
C ALA A 123 9.88 -8.19 -3.64
N ASP A 124 9.93 -9.13 -4.56
CA ASP A 124 9.69 -10.55 -4.33
C ASP A 124 10.71 -11.14 -3.34
N ASP A 125 11.99 -10.87 -3.56
CA ASP A 125 13.06 -11.29 -2.66
C ASP A 125 12.88 -10.66 -1.27
N ALA A 126 12.61 -9.36 -1.18
CA ALA A 126 12.41 -8.66 0.08
C ALA A 126 11.17 -9.18 0.86
N TYR A 127 10.07 -9.49 0.15
CA TYR A 127 8.86 -10.05 0.75
C TYR A 127 9.12 -11.45 1.30
N THR A 128 9.75 -12.33 0.50
CA THR A 128 10.06 -13.69 0.93
C THR A 128 11.08 -13.71 2.06
N GLU A 129 12.06 -12.81 2.05
CA GLU A 129 13.02 -12.65 3.15
C GLU A 129 12.32 -12.23 4.45
N ALA A 130 11.40 -11.27 4.38
CA ALA A 130 10.63 -10.83 5.55
C ALA A 130 9.74 -11.95 6.12
N LEU A 131 9.13 -12.78 5.26
CA LEU A 131 8.35 -13.95 5.70
C LEU A 131 9.19 -15.01 6.42
N CYS A 132 10.51 -15.07 6.14
CA CYS A 132 11.42 -16.01 6.75
C CYS A 132 11.90 -15.57 8.14
N GLU A 133 11.61 -14.35 8.56
CA GLU A 133 12.03 -13.85 9.86
C GLU A 133 11.14 -14.42 10.97
N GLU A 134 11.74 -15.03 11.99
CA GLU A 134 11.02 -15.70 13.09
C GLU A 134 10.04 -14.77 13.82
N ALA A 135 10.37 -13.47 13.90
CA ALA A 135 9.53 -12.45 14.52
C ALA A 135 8.29 -12.11 13.71
N VAL A 136 8.28 -12.41 12.39
CA VAL A 136 7.18 -12.06 11.47
C VAL A 136 6.23 -13.25 11.36
N LYS A 137 4.98 -13.03 11.77
CA LYS A 137 3.91 -14.05 11.70
C LYS A 137 2.91 -13.80 10.57
N SER A 138 2.78 -12.55 10.14
CA SER A 138 1.94 -12.14 9.02
C SER A 138 2.44 -10.83 8.42
N ILE A 139 2.20 -10.62 7.12
CA ILE A 139 2.59 -9.39 6.43
C ILE A 139 1.37 -8.81 5.71
N GLU A 140 1.14 -7.52 5.92
CA GLU A 140 0.24 -6.69 5.13
C GLU A 140 1.05 -5.67 4.32
N LEU A 141 0.64 -5.44 3.09
CA LEU A 141 1.38 -4.61 2.13
C LEU A 141 0.80 -3.20 2.09
N VAL A 142 1.67 -2.22 2.00
CA VAL A 142 1.28 -0.81 1.84
C VAL A 142 2.04 -0.23 0.66
N GLY A 143 1.34 0.47 -0.23
CA GLY A 143 1.95 1.09 -1.39
C GLY A 143 1.33 2.43 -1.78
N TYR A 144 2.19 3.38 -2.15
CA TYR A 144 1.79 4.68 -2.67
C TYR A 144 2.38 4.91 -4.05
N SER A 145 1.57 5.46 -4.99
CA SER A 145 2.04 5.79 -6.34
C SER A 145 2.70 4.57 -7.02
N MET A 146 3.94 4.65 -7.43
CA MET A 146 4.69 3.52 -7.98
C MET A 146 4.76 2.34 -7.00
N GLY A 147 4.88 2.60 -5.70
CA GLY A 147 4.84 1.57 -4.66
C GLY A 147 3.51 0.82 -4.60
N SER A 148 2.40 1.43 -5.06
CA SER A 148 1.10 0.76 -5.14
C SER A 148 1.12 -0.40 -6.13
N GLN A 149 1.81 -0.26 -7.26
CA GLN A 149 1.94 -1.33 -8.24
C GLN A 149 2.70 -2.53 -7.69
N ILE A 150 3.76 -2.26 -6.90
CA ILE A 150 4.55 -3.31 -6.25
C ILE A 150 3.70 -4.05 -5.22
N ALA A 151 2.97 -3.31 -4.38
CA ALA A 151 2.07 -3.89 -3.39
C ALA A 151 0.94 -4.71 -4.06
N ASN A 152 0.32 -4.19 -5.13
CA ASN A 152 -0.68 -4.92 -5.92
C ASN A 152 -0.11 -6.21 -6.53
N TYR A 153 1.10 -6.15 -7.10
CA TYR A 153 1.77 -7.32 -7.66
C TYR A 153 1.98 -8.42 -6.62
N LEU A 154 2.56 -8.08 -5.48
CA LEU A 154 2.80 -9.05 -4.41
C LEU A 154 1.50 -9.57 -3.81
N ALA A 155 0.49 -8.70 -3.63
CA ALA A 155 -0.82 -9.10 -3.13
C ALA A 155 -1.49 -10.12 -4.05
N VAL A 156 -1.50 -9.88 -5.36
CA VAL A 156 -2.06 -10.82 -6.35
C VAL A 156 -1.24 -12.12 -6.42
N LYS A 157 0.09 -12.02 -6.34
CA LYS A 157 0.97 -13.18 -6.42
C LYS A 157 0.85 -14.12 -5.22
N TYR A 158 0.79 -13.55 -4.02
CA TYR A 158 0.84 -14.29 -2.77
C TYR A 158 -0.50 -14.37 -2.02
N GLY A 159 -1.56 -13.71 -2.50
CA GLY A 159 -2.83 -13.59 -1.81
C GLY A 159 -2.74 -12.76 -0.52
N ALA A 160 -1.76 -11.85 -0.42
CA ALA A 160 -1.56 -11.02 0.75
C ALA A 160 -2.56 -9.85 0.78
N HIS A 161 -2.89 -9.37 1.99
CA HIS A 161 -3.64 -8.12 2.12
C HIS A 161 -2.79 -6.92 1.72
N ALA A 162 -3.40 -5.95 1.06
CA ALA A 162 -2.75 -4.70 0.70
C ALA A 162 -3.67 -3.50 0.87
N VAL A 163 -3.09 -2.38 1.30
CA VAL A 163 -3.71 -1.07 1.24
C VAL A 163 -2.85 -0.18 0.35
N VAL A 164 -3.44 0.27 -0.74
CA VAL A 164 -2.75 1.12 -1.71
C VAL A 164 -3.48 2.46 -1.87
N PHE A 165 -2.73 3.51 -2.22
CA PHE A 165 -3.30 4.81 -2.49
C PHE A 165 -2.46 5.58 -3.51
N GLY A 166 -3.09 6.53 -4.24
CA GLY A 166 -2.49 7.02 -5.46
C GLY A 166 -2.22 5.87 -6.44
N ASP A 167 -3.17 4.94 -6.52
CA ASP A 167 -3.02 3.62 -7.12
C ASP A 167 -2.82 3.73 -8.63
N MET A 168 -1.65 3.30 -9.08
CA MET A 168 -1.28 3.29 -10.51
C MET A 168 -1.81 2.05 -11.25
N GLY A 169 -2.52 1.17 -10.56
CA GLY A 169 -3.03 -0.09 -11.10
C GLY A 169 -1.96 -1.17 -11.26
N LEU A 170 -2.38 -2.35 -11.72
CA LEU A 170 -1.52 -3.47 -12.05
C LEU A 170 -1.59 -3.75 -13.56
N ASP A 171 -0.44 -3.94 -14.18
CA ASP A 171 -0.37 -4.32 -15.60
C ASP A 171 -1.17 -5.61 -15.87
N ALA A 172 -2.00 -5.59 -16.91
CA ALA A 172 -2.86 -6.71 -17.25
C ALA A 172 -2.08 -8.00 -17.56
N ALA A 173 -0.85 -7.90 -18.07
CA ALA A 173 0.00 -9.07 -18.30
C ALA A 173 0.46 -9.69 -16.98
N LEU A 174 0.84 -8.87 -15.98
CA LEU A 174 1.18 -9.34 -14.65
C LEU A 174 -0.02 -10.02 -13.97
N LEU A 175 -1.19 -9.40 -14.04
CA LEU A 175 -2.41 -10.00 -13.50
C LEU A 175 -2.70 -11.34 -14.16
N LYS A 176 -2.56 -11.45 -15.50
CA LYS A 176 -2.77 -12.68 -16.26
C LYS A 176 -1.79 -13.79 -15.90
N ILE A 177 -0.51 -13.45 -15.68
CA ILE A 177 0.52 -14.42 -15.29
C ILE A 177 0.13 -15.09 -13.95
N HIS A 178 -0.33 -14.30 -12.97
CA HIS A 178 -0.66 -14.83 -11.64
C HIS A 178 -2.09 -15.37 -11.53
N ALA A 179 -2.96 -15.07 -12.50
CA ALA A 179 -4.34 -15.57 -12.55
C ALA A 179 -4.46 -17.09 -12.80
N ARG A 180 -3.36 -17.79 -13.03
CA ARG A 180 -3.33 -19.25 -13.33
C ARG A 180 -4.40 -19.67 -14.36
N GLY A 181 -4.65 -18.82 -15.35
CA GLY A 181 -5.62 -19.03 -16.42
C GLY A 181 -7.07 -18.59 -16.11
N ASN A 182 -7.37 -18.16 -14.89
CA ASN A 182 -8.71 -17.64 -14.53
C ASN A 182 -8.64 -16.19 -14.04
N LEU A 183 -8.67 -15.25 -14.98
CA LEU A 183 -8.56 -13.83 -14.72
C LEU A 183 -9.69 -13.28 -13.83
N GLU A 184 -10.92 -13.79 -13.98
CA GLU A 184 -12.05 -13.33 -13.17
C GLU A 184 -11.94 -13.79 -11.71
N ALA A 185 -11.46 -15.00 -11.48
CA ALA A 185 -11.18 -15.49 -10.13
C ALA A 185 -10.08 -14.65 -9.47
N ALA A 186 -9.00 -14.35 -10.18
CA ALA A 186 -7.93 -13.50 -9.67
C ALA A 186 -8.41 -12.08 -9.35
N ARG A 187 -9.27 -11.49 -10.19
CA ARG A 187 -9.89 -10.18 -9.92
C ARG A 187 -10.79 -10.21 -8.70
N LYS A 188 -11.57 -11.27 -8.53
CA LYS A 188 -12.42 -11.42 -7.36
C LYS A 188 -11.58 -11.53 -6.09
N GLU A 189 -10.58 -12.39 -6.10
CA GLU A 189 -9.65 -12.56 -4.98
C GLU A 189 -8.94 -11.24 -4.63
N ALA A 190 -8.43 -10.52 -5.62
CA ALA A 190 -7.82 -9.22 -5.42
C ALA A 190 -8.78 -8.22 -4.74
N ARG A 191 -10.06 -8.20 -5.12
CA ARG A 191 -11.07 -7.34 -4.47
C ARG A 191 -11.29 -7.68 -3.00
N ASP A 192 -11.10 -8.93 -2.62
CA ASP A 192 -11.27 -9.37 -1.23
C ASP A 192 -10.06 -9.04 -0.35
N HIS A 193 -8.87 -8.85 -0.96
CA HIS A 193 -7.61 -8.66 -0.24
C HIS A 193 -6.97 -7.27 -0.42
N ILE A 194 -7.34 -6.53 -1.45
CA ILE A 194 -6.73 -5.24 -1.77
C ILE A 194 -7.74 -4.11 -1.57
N VAL A 195 -7.36 -3.09 -0.82
CA VAL A 195 -8.11 -1.83 -0.68
C VAL A 195 -7.34 -0.73 -1.38
N SER A 196 -7.95 -0.11 -2.38
CA SER A 196 -7.40 1.03 -3.12
C SER A 196 -8.10 2.33 -2.69
N LEU A 197 -7.38 3.20 -2.00
CA LEU A 197 -7.90 4.51 -1.60
C LEU A 197 -7.69 5.50 -2.74
N SER A 198 -8.78 6.08 -3.24
CA SER A 198 -8.78 6.97 -4.38
C SER A 198 -9.20 8.39 -4.01
N LEU A 199 -8.50 9.39 -4.54
CA LEU A 199 -8.92 10.80 -4.54
C LEU A 199 -9.50 11.15 -5.90
N SER A 200 -10.73 11.66 -5.94
CA SER A 200 -11.45 11.96 -7.17
C SER A 200 -10.75 13.00 -8.05
N GLY A 201 -9.85 13.80 -7.50
CA GLY A 201 -9.10 14.87 -8.18
C GLY A 201 -7.70 14.50 -8.65
N ASP A 202 -7.20 13.29 -8.33
CA ASP A 202 -5.82 12.92 -8.65
C ASP A 202 -5.58 12.80 -10.16
N LEU A 203 -4.93 13.83 -10.71
CA LEU A 203 -4.64 13.91 -12.15
C LEU A 203 -3.51 12.97 -12.57
N VAL A 204 -2.57 12.64 -11.67
CA VAL A 204 -1.45 11.74 -11.98
C VAL A 204 -1.98 10.33 -12.20
N VAL A 205 -2.84 9.85 -11.31
CA VAL A 205 -3.49 8.54 -11.49
C VAL A 205 -4.32 8.50 -12.76
N LYS A 206 -5.08 9.58 -13.06
CA LYS A 206 -5.92 9.65 -14.27
C LYS A 206 -5.12 9.70 -15.55
N ALA A 207 -3.99 10.41 -15.56
CA ALA A 207 -3.18 10.61 -16.76
C ALA A 207 -2.16 9.48 -17.01
N PHE A 208 -1.68 8.86 -15.95
CA PHE A 208 -0.53 7.94 -15.99
C PHE A 208 -0.80 6.59 -15.32
N GLY A 209 -2.01 6.34 -14.83
CA GLY A 209 -2.40 5.01 -14.40
C GLY A 209 -2.22 4.02 -15.55
N VAL A 210 -1.31 3.07 -15.39
CA VAL A 210 -0.86 2.16 -16.48
C VAL A 210 -1.54 0.81 -16.43
N GLY A 211 -2.32 0.55 -15.40
CA GLY A 211 -2.89 -0.76 -15.17
C GLY A 211 -4.36 -0.75 -14.74
N GLU A 212 -4.87 -1.94 -14.49
CA GLU A 212 -6.17 -2.17 -13.92
C GLU A 212 -6.11 -1.96 -12.40
N VAL A 213 -7.06 -1.20 -11.84
CA VAL A 213 -7.27 -1.17 -10.40
C VAL A 213 -7.90 -2.50 -9.99
N VAL A 214 -7.14 -3.34 -9.30
CA VAL A 214 -7.53 -4.73 -9.02
C VAL A 214 -8.27 -4.90 -7.69
N GLY A 215 -8.11 -3.95 -6.75
CA GLY A 215 -8.70 -3.98 -5.41
C GLY A 215 -10.12 -3.41 -5.33
N THR A 216 -10.67 -3.42 -4.13
CA THR A 216 -11.89 -2.67 -3.78
C THR A 216 -11.54 -1.19 -3.64
N VAL A 217 -12.19 -0.35 -4.46
CA VAL A 217 -11.95 1.11 -4.46
C VAL A 217 -12.76 1.78 -3.37
N VAL A 218 -12.09 2.52 -2.50
CA VAL A 218 -12.68 3.41 -1.49
C VAL A 218 -12.40 4.86 -1.90
N ASN A 219 -13.45 5.57 -2.31
CA ASN A 219 -13.32 6.98 -2.69
C ASN A 219 -13.24 7.84 -1.43
N LEU A 220 -12.13 8.57 -1.30
CA LEU A 220 -11.94 9.56 -0.25
C LEU A 220 -12.59 10.89 -0.66
N PRO A 221 -13.14 11.66 0.31
CA PRO A 221 -13.63 12.99 0.03
C PRO A 221 -12.47 13.87 -0.44
N GLY A 222 -12.49 14.24 -1.73
CA GLY A 222 -11.45 15.06 -2.34
C GLY A 222 -11.99 16.46 -2.67
N GLY A 223 -11.18 17.47 -2.37
CA GLY A 223 -11.32 18.83 -2.90
C GLY A 223 -10.31 19.07 -4.02
N LEU A 224 -10.10 20.33 -4.41
CA LEU A 224 -9.10 20.75 -5.40
C LEU A 224 -7.65 20.30 -5.07
N ASN A 225 -7.39 19.92 -3.83
CA ASN A 225 -6.08 19.44 -3.37
C ASN A 225 -5.70 18.07 -3.95
N GLY A 226 -6.65 17.25 -4.41
CA GLY A 226 -6.38 15.96 -5.04
C GLY A 226 -5.59 16.04 -6.35
N VAL A 227 -5.50 17.23 -6.95
CA VAL A 227 -4.78 17.49 -8.21
C VAL A 227 -3.28 17.15 -8.10
N PHE A 228 -2.70 17.22 -6.91
CA PHE A 228 -1.23 17.26 -6.74
C PHE A 228 -0.58 15.92 -6.44
N HIS A 229 -1.31 14.81 -6.41
CA HIS A 229 -0.74 13.47 -6.18
C HIS A 229 0.32 13.46 -5.07
N GLN A 230 -0.07 13.90 -3.87
CA GLN A 230 0.80 13.95 -2.69
C GLN A 230 0.21 13.10 -1.58
N PRO A 231 1.03 12.31 -0.86
CA PRO A 231 0.53 11.42 0.19
C PRO A 231 -0.16 12.17 1.33
N GLU A 232 0.22 13.42 1.60
CA GLU A 232 -0.38 14.28 2.61
C GLU A 232 -1.86 14.57 2.32
N PHE A 233 -2.22 14.77 1.05
CA PHE A 233 -3.63 14.99 0.68
C PHE A 233 -4.48 13.74 0.86
N TYR A 234 -3.90 12.58 0.63
CA TYR A 234 -4.55 11.31 0.97
C TYR A 234 -4.72 11.16 2.48
N ALA A 235 -3.71 11.54 3.27
CA ALA A 235 -3.77 11.53 4.73
C ALA A 235 -4.86 12.47 5.26
N ASP A 236 -4.94 13.69 4.75
CA ASP A 236 -5.95 14.67 5.14
C ASP A 236 -7.37 14.22 4.80
N ALA A 237 -7.57 13.69 3.60
CA ALA A 237 -8.86 13.18 3.15
C ALA A 237 -9.29 11.94 3.95
N ALA A 238 -8.37 11.03 4.24
CA ALA A 238 -8.63 9.86 5.07
C ALA A 238 -8.97 10.25 6.51
N ASN A 239 -8.25 11.20 7.10
CA ASN A 239 -8.56 11.74 8.42
C ASN A 239 -9.94 12.41 8.47
N ALA A 240 -10.34 13.11 7.41
CA ALA A 240 -11.69 13.66 7.29
C ALA A 240 -12.76 12.56 7.25
N ALA A 241 -12.50 11.48 6.49
CA ALA A 241 -13.40 10.32 6.44
C ALA A 241 -13.53 9.62 7.80
N ILE A 242 -12.44 9.48 8.57
CA ILE A 242 -12.47 8.94 9.93
C ILE A 242 -13.34 9.80 10.84
N ARG A 243 -13.12 11.12 10.86
CA ARG A 243 -13.92 12.05 11.68
C ARG A 243 -15.41 11.97 11.36
N ASN A 244 -15.77 11.89 10.07
CA ASN A 244 -17.16 11.76 9.64
C ASN A 244 -17.77 10.43 10.10
N ARG A 245 -17.05 9.32 9.96
CA ARG A 245 -17.47 7.99 10.41
C ARG A 245 -17.73 7.95 11.91
N ASP A 246 -16.80 8.49 12.69
CA ASP A 246 -16.87 8.47 14.15
C ASP A 246 -17.93 9.45 14.68
N GLY A 247 -18.11 10.60 14.02
CA GLY A 247 -19.17 11.57 14.33
C GLY A 247 -20.59 11.06 14.04
N VAL A 248 -20.76 10.18 13.06
CA VAL A 248 -22.06 9.51 12.80
C VAL A 248 -22.35 8.48 13.89
N ARG A 249 -21.37 7.68 14.30
CA ARG A 249 -21.53 6.67 15.37
C ARG A 249 -21.91 7.30 16.72
N GLY A 250 -21.35 8.49 17.03
CA GLY A 250 -21.69 9.22 18.25
C GLY A 250 -23.16 9.65 18.30
N ARG A 251 -23.72 10.12 17.17
CA ARG A 251 -25.12 10.54 17.09
C ARG A 251 -26.13 9.39 17.14
N ASP A 252 -25.80 8.24 16.58
CA ASP A 252 -26.67 7.05 16.63
C ASP A 252 -26.67 6.42 18.03
N GLY A 253 -25.54 6.49 18.77
CA GLY A 253 -25.44 6.04 20.15
C GLY A 253 -26.30 6.87 21.12
N GLU A 254 -26.42 8.19 20.91
CA GLU A 254 -27.25 9.06 21.72
C GLU A 254 -28.77 8.86 21.48
N ARG A 255 -29.17 8.51 20.24
CA ARG A 255 -30.58 8.25 19.90
C ARG A 255 -31.14 6.97 20.51
N THR A 256 -30.30 5.94 20.68
CA THR A 256 -30.73 4.66 21.27
C THR A 256 -30.82 4.71 22.78
N GLY A 257 -30.17 5.67 23.45
CA GLY A 257 -30.21 5.87 24.89
C GLY A 257 -31.47 6.62 25.41
N GLN A 258 -32.24 7.29 24.54
CA GLN A 258 -33.42 8.07 24.94
C GLN A 258 -34.75 7.33 24.75
N ALA A 259 -34.79 6.11 24.27
CA ALA A 259 -36.01 5.32 24.06
C ALA A 259 -36.36 4.39 25.23
N GLY A 260 -35.80 4.62 26.43
CA GLY A 260 -35.95 3.75 27.60
C GLY A 260 -36.14 4.51 28.91
N THR A 261 -37.08 5.48 28.98
CA THR A 261 -37.60 6.00 30.26
C THR A 261 -39.09 6.13 30.19
#